data_3843f04123abd6ca787d418ec5009028
#
_entry.id   3843f04123abd6ca787d418ec5009028
#
_cell.length_a   1.000
_cell.length_b   1.000
_cell.length_c   1.000
_cell.angle_alpha   90.00
_cell.angle_beta   90.00
_cell.angle_gamma   90.00
#
_symmetry.space_group_name_H-M   'P 1'
#
loop_
_entity.id
_entity.type
_entity.pdbx_description
1 polymer ?
#
loop_
_entity_poly.entity_id
_entity_poly.type
_entity_poly.pdbx_seq_one_letter_code
_entity_poly.pdbx_strand_id
1 'polypeptide(L)'
;NESVKTKEGRMKRLQKLIEQGGHYNRFKPVHDELKTLKNGWGKKREKFEREHESDLIIWNAANRYLHANLPEGTRSLDIPGWQREYNELKTQTAAEYEELKAARSEVRELQQIRRCIDAAERCEQQEQSPRLQNQKKQDMEL
;
A
#
# COMPACT_ATOMS: atom_id res chain seq x y z
N ASN A 1 5.82 7.37 -6.58
CA ASN A 1 5.56 6.59 -7.78
C ASN A 1 4.07 6.23 -7.88
N GLU A 2 3.41 6.68 -8.94
CA GLU A 2 1.97 6.47 -9.17
C GLU A 2 1.60 5.00 -9.30
N SER A 3 2.47 4.18 -9.92
CA SER A 3 2.25 2.73 -10.08
C SER A 3 2.14 2.04 -8.71
N VAL A 4 3.02 2.35 -7.79
CA VAL A 4 3.00 1.79 -6.43
C VAL A 4 1.75 2.23 -5.69
N LYS A 5 1.39 3.52 -5.76
CA LYS A 5 0.19 4.06 -5.10
C LYS A 5 -1.09 3.42 -5.62
N THR A 6 -1.19 3.21 -6.94
CA THR A 6 -2.34 2.56 -7.58
C THR A 6 -2.46 1.11 -7.10
N LYS A 7 -1.35 0.37 -7.06
CA LYS A 7 -1.30 -1.01 -6.57
C LYS A 7 -1.65 -1.11 -5.09
N GLU A 8 -1.14 -0.19 -4.27
CA GLU A 8 -1.48 -0.13 -2.83
C GLU A 8 -2.96 0.17 -2.61
N GLY A 9 -3.55 1.07 -3.40
CA GLY A 9 -4.98 1.35 -3.35
C GLY A 9 -5.81 0.12 -3.69
N ARG A 10 -5.41 -0.63 -4.71
CA ARG A 10 -6.06 -1.90 -5.08
C ARG A 10 -5.90 -2.95 -3.98
N MET A 11 -4.71 -3.05 -3.38
CA MET A 11 -4.46 -3.96 -2.26
C MET A 11 -5.37 -3.68 -1.07
N LYS A 12 -5.57 -2.42 -0.72
CA LYS A 12 -6.49 -2.02 0.35
C LYS A 12 -7.93 -2.43 0.05
N ARG A 13 -8.38 -2.24 -1.18
CA ARG A 13 -9.72 -2.67 -1.62
C ARG A 13 -9.87 -4.18 -1.55
N LEU A 14 -8.87 -4.93 -2.03
CA LEU A 14 -8.87 -6.39 -1.98
C LEU A 14 -8.89 -6.89 -0.54
N GLN A 15 -8.08 -6.30 0.34
CA GLN A 15 -8.04 -6.66 1.75
C GLN A 15 -9.43 -6.47 2.40
N LYS A 16 -10.09 -5.38 2.10
CA LYS A 16 -11.42 -5.08 2.60
C LYS A 16 -12.48 -6.03 2.01
N LEU A 17 -12.39 -6.35 0.72
CA LEU A 17 -13.26 -7.33 0.08
C LEU A 17 -13.08 -8.73 0.67
N ILE A 18 -11.85 -9.15 0.93
CA ILE A 18 -11.52 -10.44 1.55
C ILE A 18 -12.11 -10.49 2.98
N GLU A 19 -11.92 -9.45 3.77
CA GLU A 19 -12.45 -9.34 5.12
C GLU A 19 -13.97 -9.41 5.14
N GLN A 20 -14.63 -8.58 4.36
CA GLN A 20 -16.09 -8.53 4.29
C GLN A 20 -16.69 -9.78 3.65
N GLY A 21 -16.02 -10.35 2.64
CA GLY A 21 -16.41 -11.63 2.05
C GLY A 21 -16.30 -12.77 3.06
N GLY A 22 -15.27 -12.77 3.89
CA GLY A 22 -15.10 -13.72 5.00
C GLY A 22 -16.23 -13.61 6.02
N HIS A 23 -16.61 -12.41 6.43
CA HIS A 23 -17.73 -12.18 7.33
C HIS A 23 -19.06 -12.62 6.71
N TYR A 24 -19.28 -12.30 5.45
CA TYR A 24 -20.46 -12.73 4.72
C TYR A 24 -20.60 -14.26 4.73
N ASN A 25 -19.57 -14.98 4.38
CA ASN A 25 -19.60 -16.44 4.33
C ASN A 25 -19.74 -17.07 5.73
N ARG A 26 -19.07 -16.48 6.72
CA ARG A 26 -19.10 -16.99 8.10
C ARG A 26 -20.49 -16.88 8.72
N PHE A 27 -21.18 -15.76 8.52
CA PHE A 27 -22.46 -15.47 9.15
C PHE A 27 -23.67 -15.68 8.24
N LYS A 28 -23.45 -16.09 6.99
CA LYS A 28 -24.53 -16.43 6.07
C LYS A 28 -25.49 -17.50 6.62
N PRO A 29 -25.00 -18.60 7.24
CA PRO A 29 -25.91 -19.60 7.85
C PRO A 29 -26.84 -19.00 8.87
N VAL A 30 -26.38 -18.05 9.69
CA VAL A 30 -27.22 -17.35 10.69
C VAL A 30 -28.31 -16.56 10.00
N HIS A 31 -27.97 -15.81 8.94
CA HIS A 31 -28.92 -15.03 8.18
C HIS A 31 -29.96 -15.92 7.47
N ASP A 32 -29.53 -17.03 6.88
CA ASP A 32 -30.40 -17.97 6.20
C ASP A 32 -31.38 -18.65 7.19
N GLU A 33 -30.90 -18.96 8.39
CA GLU A 33 -31.73 -19.51 9.46
C GLU A 33 -32.79 -18.49 9.92
N LEU A 34 -32.42 -17.22 10.04
CA LEU A 34 -33.36 -16.13 10.31
C LEU A 34 -34.45 -16.04 9.23
N LYS A 35 -34.07 -16.18 7.96
CA LYS A 35 -35.02 -16.21 6.83
C LYS A 35 -36.03 -17.31 6.96
N THR A 36 -35.62 -18.49 7.37
CA THR A 36 -36.53 -19.63 7.57
C THR A 36 -37.52 -19.36 8.72
N LEU A 37 -37.10 -18.63 9.75
CA LEU A 37 -37.94 -18.24 10.88
C LEU A 37 -38.88 -17.08 10.55
N LYS A 38 -38.66 -16.37 9.45
CA LYS A 38 -39.51 -15.24 9.03
C LYS A 38 -40.97 -15.64 8.81
N ASN A 39 -41.22 -16.87 8.38
CA ASN A 39 -42.55 -17.42 8.16
C ASN A 39 -43.07 -18.18 9.37
N GLY A 40 -42.35 -18.16 10.51
CA GLY A 40 -42.71 -18.84 11.73
C GLY A 40 -43.22 -17.89 12.82
N TRP A 41 -43.43 -18.45 14.00
CA TRP A 41 -43.93 -17.75 15.17
C TRP A 41 -42.99 -16.60 15.61
N GLY A 42 -43.56 -15.38 15.75
CA GLY A 42 -42.80 -14.15 15.98
C GLY A 42 -41.86 -14.18 17.19
N LYS A 43 -42.22 -14.92 18.24
CA LYS A 43 -41.41 -15.05 19.47
C LYS A 43 -40.09 -15.80 19.23
N LYS A 44 -40.10 -16.84 18.43
CA LYS A 44 -38.88 -17.59 18.08
C LYS A 44 -37.92 -16.73 17.26
N ARG A 45 -38.44 -15.95 16.35
CA ARG A 45 -37.67 -15.03 15.53
C ARG A 45 -37.01 -13.95 16.38
N GLU A 46 -37.77 -13.31 17.27
CA GLU A 46 -37.26 -12.28 18.17
C GLU A 46 -36.17 -12.83 19.08
N LYS A 47 -36.34 -14.03 19.62
CA LYS A 47 -35.35 -14.71 20.46
C LYS A 47 -34.07 -14.97 19.65
N PHE A 48 -34.21 -15.48 18.45
CA PHE A 48 -33.09 -15.76 17.55
C PHE A 48 -32.33 -14.46 17.21
N GLU A 49 -33.05 -13.39 16.87
CA GLU A 49 -32.46 -12.08 16.57
C GLU A 49 -31.65 -11.54 17.75
N ARG A 50 -32.13 -11.69 19.00
CA ARG A 50 -31.41 -11.27 20.21
C ARG A 50 -30.15 -12.09 20.44
N GLU A 51 -30.25 -13.41 20.28
CA GLU A 51 -29.12 -14.32 20.48
C GLU A 51 -28.01 -14.13 19.45
N HIS A 52 -28.37 -13.74 18.24
CA HIS A 52 -27.44 -13.58 17.10
C HIS A 52 -27.35 -12.13 16.60
N GLU A 53 -27.68 -11.17 17.43
CA GLU A 53 -27.69 -9.74 17.05
C GLU A 53 -26.35 -9.28 16.48
N SER A 54 -25.24 -9.58 17.15
CA SER A 54 -23.90 -9.22 16.71
C SER A 54 -23.55 -9.82 15.36
N ASP A 55 -23.86 -11.10 15.17
CA ASP A 55 -23.59 -11.83 13.94
C ASP A 55 -24.39 -11.27 12.77
N LEU A 56 -25.66 -10.93 13.01
CA LEU A 56 -26.54 -10.34 12.01
C LEU A 56 -26.10 -8.94 11.60
N ILE A 57 -25.63 -8.13 12.54
CA ILE A 57 -25.10 -6.79 12.27
C ILE A 57 -23.87 -6.89 11.39
N ILE A 58 -22.95 -7.80 11.70
CA ILE A 58 -21.72 -8.03 10.91
C ILE A 58 -22.07 -8.52 9.51
N TRP A 59 -23.00 -9.46 9.40
CA TRP A 59 -23.43 -9.97 8.10
C TRP A 59 -24.11 -8.88 7.25
N ASN A 60 -25.00 -8.10 7.83
CA ASN A 60 -25.68 -7.00 7.14
C ASN A 60 -24.69 -5.94 6.64
N ALA A 61 -23.72 -5.58 7.46
CA ALA A 61 -22.66 -4.65 7.06
C ALA A 61 -21.82 -5.20 5.90
N ALA A 62 -21.43 -6.48 5.99
CA ALA A 62 -20.70 -7.17 4.92
C ALA A 62 -21.50 -7.23 3.63
N ASN A 63 -22.78 -7.58 3.72
CA ASN A 63 -23.67 -7.64 2.56
C ASN A 63 -23.80 -6.28 1.86
N ARG A 64 -23.98 -5.21 2.62
CA ARG A 64 -24.05 -3.83 2.07
C ARG A 64 -22.75 -3.43 1.39
N TYR A 65 -21.64 -3.72 2.03
CA TYR A 65 -20.31 -3.40 1.48
C TYR A 65 -20.07 -4.14 0.16
N LEU A 66 -20.37 -5.44 0.11
CA LEU A 66 -20.17 -6.26 -1.07
C LEU A 66 -21.09 -5.81 -2.22
N HIS A 67 -22.36 -5.49 -1.96
CA HIS A 67 -23.26 -4.96 -2.95
C HIS A 67 -22.80 -3.61 -3.51
N ALA A 68 -22.22 -2.76 -2.69
CA ALA A 68 -21.73 -1.45 -3.11
C ALA A 68 -20.43 -1.52 -3.91
N ASN A 69 -19.60 -2.54 -3.69
CA ASN A 69 -18.24 -2.62 -4.25
C ASN A 69 -18.04 -3.72 -5.29
N LEU A 70 -19.00 -4.61 -5.47
CA LEU A 70 -18.96 -5.64 -6.50
C LEU A 70 -19.89 -5.28 -7.66
N PRO A 71 -19.58 -5.75 -8.89
CA PRO A 71 -20.47 -5.54 -10.04
C PRO A 71 -21.86 -6.14 -9.81
N GLU A 72 -22.88 -5.51 -10.35
CA GLU A 72 -24.23 -6.06 -10.33
C GLU A 72 -24.26 -7.45 -11.00
N GLY A 73 -25.03 -8.35 -10.42
CA GLY A 73 -25.14 -9.73 -10.90
C GLY A 73 -24.06 -10.68 -10.40
N THR A 74 -23.15 -10.22 -9.52
CA THR A 74 -22.19 -11.10 -8.86
C THR A 74 -22.91 -12.09 -7.96
N ARG A 75 -22.86 -13.37 -8.30
CA ARG A 75 -23.56 -14.44 -7.57
C ARG A 75 -22.70 -15.16 -6.56
N SER A 76 -21.38 -15.11 -6.72
CA SER A 76 -20.42 -15.78 -5.83
C SER A 76 -19.25 -14.88 -5.51
N LEU A 77 -18.66 -15.10 -4.34
CA LEU A 77 -17.50 -14.36 -3.89
C LEU A 77 -16.23 -15.14 -4.25
N ASP A 78 -15.36 -14.53 -5.04
CA ASP A 78 -14.09 -15.13 -5.45
C ASP A 78 -12.96 -14.76 -4.47
N ILE A 79 -13.13 -15.13 -3.21
CA ILE A 79 -12.15 -14.85 -2.15
C ILE A 79 -10.77 -15.41 -2.49
N PRO A 80 -10.63 -16.66 -2.97
CA PRO A 80 -9.32 -17.17 -3.38
C PRO A 80 -8.67 -16.35 -4.50
N GLY A 81 -9.46 -15.87 -5.46
CA GLY A 81 -8.99 -15.00 -6.55
C GLY A 81 -8.51 -13.65 -6.02
N TRP A 82 -9.25 -13.04 -5.11
CA TRP A 82 -8.84 -11.78 -4.45
C TRP A 82 -7.56 -11.95 -3.65
N GLN A 83 -7.43 -13.09 -2.95
CA GLN A 83 -6.24 -13.42 -2.18
C GLN A 83 -5.00 -13.56 -3.09
N ARG A 84 -5.15 -14.24 -4.22
CA ARG A 84 -4.07 -14.37 -5.21
C ARG A 84 -3.67 -13.03 -5.80
N GLU A 85 -4.63 -12.21 -6.18
CA GLU A 85 -4.38 -10.86 -6.70
C GLU A 85 -3.66 -9.99 -5.65
N TYR A 86 -4.11 -10.04 -4.41
CA TYR A 86 -3.46 -9.35 -3.30
C TYR A 86 -2.00 -9.77 -3.13
N ASN A 87 -1.74 -11.07 -3.14
CA ASN A 87 -0.39 -11.61 -2.99
C ASN A 87 0.51 -11.22 -4.17
N GLU A 88 -0.02 -11.25 -5.39
CA GLU A 88 0.72 -10.80 -6.58
C GLU A 88 1.08 -9.31 -6.49
N LEU A 89 0.12 -8.47 -6.12
CA LEU A 89 0.35 -7.04 -5.94
C LEU A 89 1.34 -6.75 -4.83
N LYS A 90 1.27 -7.50 -3.74
CA LYS A 90 2.22 -7.40 -2.62
C LYS A 90 3.64 -7.70 -3.08
N THR A 91 3.83 -8.76 -3.87
CA THR A 91 5.13 -9.13 -4.44
C THR A 91 5.63 -8.05 -5.41
N GLN A 92 4.77 -7.55 -6.30
CA GLN A 92 5.11 -6.51 -7.26
C GLN A 92 5.49 -5.20 -6.57
N THR A 93 4.74 -4.77 -5.56
CA THR A 93 5.04 -3.54 -4.83
C THR A 93 6.34 -3.66 -4.03
N ALA A 94 6.62 -4.82 -3.44
CA ALA A 94 7.87 -5.07 -2.74
C ALA A 94 9.07 -4.98 -3.71
N ALA A 95 8.95 -5.55 -4.91
CA ALA A 95 9.97 -5.46 -5.94
C ALA A 95 10.18 -4.01 -6.41
N GLU A 96 9.11 -3.26 -6.63
CA GLU A 96 9.17 -1.84 -7.02
C GLU A 96 9.83 -0.98 -5.93
N TYR A 97 9.54 -1.24 -4.65
CA TYR A 97 10.20 -0.55 -3.54
C TYR A 97 11.70 -0.85 -3.48
N GLU A 98 12.11 -2.09 -3.73
CA GLU A 98 13.53 -2.45 -3.79
C GLU A 98 14.23 -1.75 -4.96
N GLU A 99 13.61 -1.66 -6.13
CA GLU A 99 14.12 -0.92 -7.28
C GLU A 99 14.26 0.58 -6.97
N LEU A 100 13.27 1.19 -6.33
CA LEU A 100 13.32 2.59 -5.92
C LEU A 100 14.42 2.84 -4.89
N LYS A 101 14.59 1.93 -3.95
CA LYS A 101 15.64 2.00 -2.94
C LYS A 101 17.02 1.92 -3.57
N ALA A 102 17.22 1.01 -4.53
CA ALA A 102 18.45 0.88 -5.28
C ALA A 102 18.75 2.14 -6.11
N ALA A 103 17.73 2.69 -6.81
CA ALA A 103 17.86 3.92 -7.57
C ALA A 103 18.22 5.12 -6.69
N ARG A 104 17.60 5.25 -5.53
CA ARG A 104 17.94 6.31 -4.55
C ARG A 104 19.36 6.17 -4.03
N SER A 105 19.82 4.94 -3.78
CA SER A 105 21.18 4.66 -3.35
C SER A 105 22.20 5.08 -4.43
N GLU A 106 21.95 4.74 -5.69
CA GLU A 106 22.76 5.17 -6.84
C GLU A 106 22.83 6.70 -6.96
N VAL A 107 21.71 7.37 -6.82
CA VAL A 107 21.65 8.85 -6.86
C VAL A 107 22.48 9.43 -5.72
N ARG A 108 22.40 8.90 -4.52
CA ARG A 108 23.20 9.34 -3.37
C ARG A 108 24.69 9.16 -3.61
N GLU A 109 25.10 8.01 -4.18
CA GLU A 109 26.49 7.75 -4.51
C GLU A 109 27.00 8.73 -5.56
N LEU A 110 26.23 8.98 -6.62
CA LEU A 110 26.58 9.95 -7.66
C LEU A 110 26.69 11.37 -7.09
N GLN A 111 25.78 11.77 -6.21
CA GLN A 111 25.83 13.06 -5.53
C GLN A 111 27.09 13.18 -4.64
N GLN A 112 27.45 12.12 -3.96
CA GLN A 112 28.65 12.09 -3.12
C GLN A 112 29.93 12.20 -3.96
N ILE A 113 30.01 11.48 -5.07
CA ILE A 113 31.12 11.57 -6.01
C ILE A 113 31.25 12.99 -6.56
N ARG A 114 30.13 13.59 -6.95
CA ARG A 114 30.09 14.99 -7.42
C ARG A 114 30.60 15.95 -6.37
N ARG A 115 30.20 15.81 -5.12
CA ARG A 115 30.69 16.63 -4.00
C ARG A 115 32.20 16.47 -3.79
N CYS A 116 32.72 15.26 -3.91
CA CYS A 116 34.15 14.98 -3.80
C CYS A 116 34.92 15.64 -4.94
N ILE A 117 34.43 15.59 -6.16
CA ILE A 117 35.04 16.25 -7.33
C ILE A 117 35.03 17.78 -7.15
N ASP A 118 33.90 18.37 -6.74
CA ASP A 118 33.78 19.81 -6.50
C ASP A 118 34.73 20.25 -5.38
N ALA A 119 34.87 19.47 -4.30
CA ALA A 119 35.80 19.76 -3.23
C ALA A 119 37.25 19.68 -3.69
N ALA A 120 37.62 18.70 -4.50
CA ALA A 120 38.94 18.57 -5.08
C ALA A 120 39.29 19.74 -6.01
N GLU A 121 38.36 20.17 -6.85
CA GLU A 121 38.52 21.35 -7.72
C GLU A 121 38.73 22.63 -6.90
N ARG A 122 37.99 22.81 -5.81
CA ARG A 122 38.17 23.97 -4.92
C ARG A 122 39.55 23.97 -4.24
N CYS A 123 40.00 22.81 -3.81
CA CYS A 123 41.34 22.64 -3.23
C CYS A 123 42.44 23.00 -4.24
N GLU A 124 42.34 22.58 -5.48
CA GLU A 124 43.26 22.94 -6.56
C GLU A 124 43.29 24.45 -6.81
N GLN A 125 42.13 25.09 -6.89
CA GLN A 125 42.02 26.54 -7.07
C GLN A 125 42.65 27.32 -5.93
N GLN A 126 42.48 26.85 -4.67
CA GLN A 126 43.08 27.49 -3.49
C GLN A 126 44.60 27.33 -3.47
N GLU A 127 45.15 26.19 -3.90
CA GLU A 127 46.58 25.95 -3.98
C GLU A 127 47.24 26.80 -5.09
N GLN A 128 46.62 26.95 -6.23
CA GLN A 128 47.12 27.75 -7.36
C GLN A 128 47.16 29.25 -7.07
N SER A 129 46.19 29.76 -6.34
CA SER A 129 46.08 31.17 -6.00
C SER A 129 47.25 31.72 -5.16
N PRO A 130 47.69 31.04 -4.07
CA PRO A 130 48.89 31.44 -3.32
C PRO A 130 50.19 31.41 -4.12
N ARG A 131 50.36 30.39 -4.99
CA ARG A 131 51.52 30.27 -5.87
C ARG A 131 51.64 31.45 -6.86
N LEU A 132 50.56 31.85 -7.48
CA LEU A 132 50.52 33.00 -8.37
C LEU A 132 50.84 34.28 -7.66
N GLN A 133 50.34 34.50 -6.44
CA GLN A 133 50.64 35.66 -5.64
C GLN A 133 52.12 35.75 -5.23
N ASN A 134 52.74 34.65 -4.90
CA ASN A 134 54.16 34.57 -4.57
C ASN A 134 55.05 34.86 -5.79
N GLN A 135 54.72 34.37 -6.95
CA GLN A 135 55.40 34.70 -8.21
C GLN A 135 55.35 36.18 -8.54
N LYS A 136 54.19 36.80 -8.38
CA LYS A 136 54.01 38.25 -8.60
C LYS A 136 54.83 39.10 -7.62
N LYS A 137 54.98 38.70 -6.36
CA LYS A 137 55.82 39.36 -5.36
C LYS A 137 57.29 39.26 -5.74
N GLN A 138 57.77 38.09 -6.14
CA GLN A 138 59.16 37.89 -6.57
C GLN A 138 59.48 38.73 -7.82
N ASP A 139 58.58 38.86 -8.79
CA ASP A 139 58.73 39.68 -9.99
C ASP A 139 58.75 41.16 -9.67
N MET A 140 58.05 41.61 -8.62
CA MET A 140 58.06 42.99 -8.15
C MET A 140 59.31 43.41 -7.36
N GLU A 141 59.99 42.48 -6.73
CA GLU A 141 61.22 42.73 -5.96
C GLU A 141 62.47 42.84 -6.83
N LEU A 142 62.39 42.45 -8.08
CA LEU A 142 63.42 42.60 -9.07
C LEU A 142 63.32 43.95 -9.80
#